data_7714492b1494ff942a33ff9de6a9f0c4
#
_entry.id   7714492b1494ff942a33ff9de6a9f0c4
#
_cell.length_a   1.000
_cell.length_b   1.000
_cell.length_c   1.000
_cell.angle_alpha   90.00
_cell.angle_beta   90.00
_cell.angle_gamma   90.00
#
_symmetry.space_group_name_H-M   'P 1'
#
loop_
_entity.id
_entity.type
_entity.pdbx_description
1 polymer ?
#
loop_
_entity_poly.entity_id
_entity_poly.type
_entity_poly.pdbx_seq_one_letter_code
_entity_poly.pdbx_strand_id
1 'polypeptide(L)'
;LTAAKRTAQLAPSASPLEVLKCALLEIDTGTRCLHMTATNMEVTLRQDVPLLAYEGGDTTFAIDAKLLSAMLANLPGNTVECCKGDKDTLALSSDHAYYQVAVTSGKGFPRMNIPIPEGMVKLSGVPSMVRRAAFATDPNNSNMPLLRCVNLRLTSDGLRAVGSDGVCIVSAKGDKQCTGDQTFLIPAANLEKLAQLCEEKDTFSVGMADRQLVFVKEGFQFAARLMHGSYVDTDSLIAGTQNTFTVLSDSEELRRTLQTATAACMDNRTILHFDGNRLTLRCTGEVGSSNAALTVIPLTGQPFGDYCFAVDRLERCLRALRGTVTLGIAQTGMLTLSTEDAFYMQTQLRITAPKAKPARKKAAKAA
;
A
#
# COMPACT_ATOMS: atom_id res chain seq x y z
N LEU A 1 20.67 0.17 13.74
CA LEU A 1 19.71 1.25 13.54
C LEU A 1 18.61 0.87 12.54
N THR A 2 18.94 0.34 11.34
CA THR A 2 17.93 -0.03 10.33
C THR A 2 16.92 -1.05 10.85
N ALA A 3 17.36 -2.08 11.56
CA ALA A 3 16.48 -3.07 12.17
C ALA A 3 15.53 -2.43 13.20
N ALA A 4 16.03 -1.57 14.06
CA ALA A 4 15.22 -0.87 15.05
C ALA A 4 14.18 0.08 14.41
N LYS A 5 14.56 0.81 13.34
CA LYS A 5 13.63 1.66 12.59
C LYS A 5 12.48 0.84 11.97
N ARG A 6 12.79 -0.28 11.32
CA ARG A 6 11.78 -1.16 10.73
C ARG A 6 10.86 -1.75 11.79
N THR A 7 11.42 -2.18 12.93
CA THR A 7 10.66 -2.69 14.06
C THR A 7 9.70 -1.64 14.62
N ALA A 8 10.18 -0.39 14.78
CA ALA A 8 9.36 0.74 15.24
C ALA A 8 8.25 1.14 14.26
N GLN A 9 8.47 0.98 12.94
CA GLN A 9 7.45 1.23 11.92
C GLN A 9 6.34 0.16 11.94
N LEU A 10 6.67 -1.08 12.31
CA LEU A 10 5.68 -2.14 12.38
C LEU A 10 4.88 -2.12 13.69
N ALA A 11 5.53 -1.83 14.81
CA ALA A 11 4.90 -1.79 16.12
C ALA A 11 3.74 -0.77 16.13
N PRO A 12 2.53 -1.15 16.61
CA PRO A 12 1.40 -0.25 16.60
C PRO A 12 1.61 0.93 17.55
N SER A 13 1.17 2.13 17.14
CA SER A 13 1.25 3.33 17.99
C SER A 13 0.25 3.31 19.13
N ALA A 14 -0.88 2.64 18.93
CA ALA A 14 -1.92 2.41 19.92
C ALA A 14 -2.34 0.94 19.87
N SER A 15 -2.41 0.30 21.00
CA SER A 15 -2.87 -1.08 21.14
C SER A 15 -3.47 -1.27 22.53
N PRO A 16 -4.56 -2.04 22.68
CA PRO A 16 -5.05 -2.48 23.98
C PRO A 16 -4.05 -3.39 24.70
N LEU A 17 -3.15 -4.02 23.96
CA LEU A 17 -2.04 -4.80 24.50
C LEU A 17 -0.75 -3.98 24.42
N GLU A 18 -0.35 -3.35 25.51
CA GLU A 18 0.85 -2.49 25.59
C GLU A 18 2.12 -3.18 25.07
N VAL A 19 2.24 -4.49 25.31
CA VAL A 19 3.41 -5.27 24.86
C VAL A 19 3.59 -5.28 23.33
N LEU A 20 2.54 -5.06 22.54
CA LEU A 20 2.65 -4.96 21.09
C LEU A 20 3.33 -3.67 20.61
N LYS A 21 3.43 -2.64 21.47
CA LYS A 21 4.21 -1.43 21.17
C LYS A 21 5.72 -1.70 21.30
N CYS A 22 6.08 -2.81 21.91
CA CYS A 22 7.47 -3.19 22.14
C CYS A 22 8.06 -3.98 20.96
N ALA A 23 9.38 -3.93 20.87
CA ALA A 23 10.21 -4.91 20.19
C ALA A 23 10.60 -6.00 21.17
N LEU A 24 10.42 -7.25 20.78
CA LEU A 24 11.03 -8.38 21.48
C LEU A 24 12.47 -8.50 21.01
N LEU A 25 13.40 -8.52 21.95
CA LEU A 25 14.83 -8.69 21.72
C LEU A 25 15.25 -10.03 22.32
N GLU A 26 15.79 -10.90 21.49
CA GLU A 26 16.26 -12.23 21.86
C GLU A 26 17.70 -12.38 21.43
N ILE A 27 18.59 -12.55 22.40
CA ILE A 27 20.00 -12.81 22.16
C ILE A 27 20.19 -14.31 22.10
N ASP A 28 20.67 -14.79 20.97
CA ASP A 28 21.05 -16.18 20.73
C ASP A 28 22.58 -16.27 20.63
N THR A 29 23.18 -16.85 21.65
CA THR A 29 24.64 -17.03 21.72
C THR A 29 25.17 -18.08 20.75
N GLY A 30 24.34 -19.06 20.38
CA GLY A 30 24.70 -20.13 19.45
C GLY A 30 24.91 -19.59 18.02
N THR A 31 24.03 -18.71 17.58
CA THR A 31 24.12 -18.05 16.25
C THR A 31 24.84 -16.71 16.30
N ARG A 32 25.16 -16.19 17.47
CA ARG A 32 25.74 -14.84 17.70
C ARG A 32 24.90 -13.74 17.06
N CYS A 33 23.59 -13.85 17.21
CA CYS A 33 22.64 -12.89 16.66
C CYS A 33 21.72 -12.31 17.74
N LEU A 34 21.37 -11.04 17.56
CA LEU A 34 20.22 -10.41 18.20
C LEU A 34 19.03 -10.52 17.27
N HIS A 35 18.02 -11.27 17.67
CA HIS A 35 16.74 -11.32 16.97
C HIS A 35 15.83 -10.20 17.47
N MET A 36 15.38 -9.36 16.56
CA MET A 36 14.44 -8.27 16.86
C MET A 36 13.09 -8.60 16.23
N THR A 37 12.06 -8.81 17.05
CA THR A 37 10.71 -9.14 16.58
C THR A 37 9.71 -8.06 16.96
N ALA A 38 8.85 -7.68 16.02
CA ALA A 38 7.65 -6.88 16.25
C ALA A 38 6.44 -7.52 15.58
N THR A 39 5.27 -7.34 16.17
CA THR A 39 4.01 -7.84 15.63
C THR A 39 2.84 -6.93 15.99
N ASN A 40 1.83 -6.91 15.12
CA ASN A 40 0.51 -6.35 15.42
C ASN A 40 -0.58 -7.43 15.38
N MET A 41 -0.20 -8.72 15.48
CA MET A 41 -1.03 -9.92 15.39
C MET A 41 -1.50 -10.28 13.96
N GLU A 42 -1.48 -9.36 13.01
CA GLU A 42 -1.79 -9.59 11.58
C GLU A 42 -0.51 -9.80 10.76
N VAL A 43 0.54 -9.09 11.12
CA VAL A 43 1.87 -9.23 10.55
C VAL A 43 2.92 -9.37 11.64
N THR A 44 3.97 -10.10 11.33
CA THR A 44 5.14 -10.28 12.19
C THR A 44 6.40 -10.02 11.38
N LEU A 45 7.28 -9.19 11.92
CA LEU A 45 8.62 -8.93 11.40
C LEU A 45 9.63 -9.50 12.38
N ARG A 46 10.56 -10.31 11.89
CA ARG A 46 11.77 -10.73 12.62
C ARG A 46 12.99 -10.29 11.82
N GLN A 47 13.94 -9.71 12.50
CA GLN A 47 15.21 -9.29 11.92
C GLN A 47 16.36 -9.82 12.76
N ASP A 48 17.38 -10.30 12.08
CA ASP A 48 18.59 -10.83 12.69
C ASP A 48 19.71 -9.79 12.54
N VAL A 49 20.29 -9.39 13.68
CA VAL A 49 21.38 -8.44 13.76
C VAL A 49 22.60 -9.18 14.29
N PRO A 50 23.66 -9.35 13.47
CA PRO A 50 24.88 -10.01 13.94
C PRO A 50 25.51 -9.23 15.09
N LEU A 51 25.96 -9.94 16.13
CA LEU A 51 26.67 -9.37 17.26
C LEU A 51 28.19 -9.39 16.99
N LEU A 52 28.85 -8.27 17.21
CA LEU A 52 30.30 -8.14 17.10
C LEU A 52 31.02 -8.88 18.24
N ALA A 53 30.49 -8.73 19.45
CA ALA A 53 30.95 -9.42 20.64
C ALA A 53 29.75 -9.69 21.56
N TYR A 54 29.84 -10.71 22.38
CA TYR A 54 28.82 -11.02 23.38
C TYR A 54 29.44 -11.71 24.58
N GLU A 55 29.02 -11.25 25.77
CA GLU A 55 29.40 -11.86 27.07
C GLU A 55 28.10 -12.18 27.82
N GLY A 56 27.93 -13.42 28.27
CA GLY A 56 26.77 -13.88 29.03
C GLY A 56 26.03 -15.04 28.37
N GLY A 57 24.81 -15.30 28.78
CA GLY A 57 23.92 -16.36 28.29
C GLY A 57 22.74 -15.82 27.51
N ASP A 58 21.96 -16.68 26.89
CA ASP A 58 20.73 -16.31 26.15
C ASP A 58 19.83 -15.43 27.00
N THR A 59 19.35 -14.35 26.42
CA THR A 59 18.55 -13.35 27.13
C THR A 59 17.40 -12.88 26.25
N THR A 60 16.23 -12.69 26.89
CA THR A 60 15.03 -12.21 26.21
C THR A 60 14.38 -11.08 27.00
N PHE A 61 14.09 -9.97 26.36
CA PHE A 61 13.38 -8.83 26.94
C PHE A 61 12.61 -8.06 25.88
N ALA A 62 11.66 -7.24 26.32
CA ALA A 62 10.88 -6.38 25.44
C ALA A 62 11.08 -4.92 25.83
N ILE A 63 11.22 -4.06 24.84
CA ILE A 63 11.44 -2.63 24.97
C ILE A 63 10.53 -1.88 24.00
N ASP A 64 10.04 -0.69 24.38
CA ASP A 64 9.28 0.15 23.46
C ASP A 64 10.07 0.37 22.16
N ALA A 65 9.47 -0.04 21.03
CA ALA A 65 10.15 -0.09 19.75
C ALA A 65 10.52 1.31 19.23
N LYS A 66 9.66 2.31 19.48
CA LYS A 66 9.90 3.69 19.06
C LYS A 66 10.98 4.34 19.90
N LEU A 67 10.93 4.11 21.21
CA LEU A 67 11.94 4.59 22.13
C LEU A 67 13.32 4.01 21.78
N LEU A 68 13.41 2.70 21.56
CA LEU A 68 14.65 2.04 21.11
C LEU A 68 15.19 2.66 19.82
N SER A 69 14.33 2.82 18.82
CA SER A 69 14.71 3.42 17.54
C SER A 69 15.20 4.86 17.69
N ALA A 70 14.55 5.65 18.53
CA ALA A 70 14.93 7.04 18.80
C ALA A 70 16.28 7.13 19.54
N MET A 71 16.50 6.29 20.54
CA MET A 71 17.78 6.24 21.27
C MET A 71 18.92 5.87 20.33
N LEU A 72 18.77 4.79 19.56
CA LEU A 72 19.79 4.35 18.61
C LEU A 72 20.06 5.37 17.48
N ALA A 73 19.07 6.18 17.13
CA ALA A 73 19.26 7.25 16.13
C ALA A 73 20.08 8.43 16.64
N ASN A 74 20.12 8.64 17.96
CA ASN A 74 20.82 9.74 18.61
C ASN A 74 22.16 9.34 19.24
N LEU A 75 22.48 8.04 19.29
CA LEU A 75 23.79 7.59 19.75
C LEU A 75 24.86 7.91 18.70
N PRO A 76 26.01 8.46 19.11
CA PRO A 76 27.13 8.70 18.21
C PRO A 76 27.82 7.38 17.83
N GLY A 77 28.69 7.42 16.83
CA GLY A 77 29.50 6.27 16.43
C GLY A 77 28.77 5.22 15.59
N ASN A 78 29.48 4.13 15.33
CA ASN A 78 29.00 3.03 14.47
C ASN A 78 28.67 1.74 15.23
N THR A 79 29.00 1.68 16.52
CA THR A 79 28.78 0.53 17.39
C THR A 79 28.03 0.96 18.63
N VAL A 80 27.20 0.07 19.15
CA VAL A 80 26.44 0.28 20.40
C VAL A 80 26.70 -0.90 21.29
N GLU A 81 27.12 -0.63 22.50
CA GLU A 81 27.19 -1.61 23.59
C GLU A 81 25.86 -1.66 24.31
N CYS A 82 25.36 -2.87 24.54
CA CYS A 82 24.11 -3.12 25.21
C CYS A 82 24.35 -3.97 26.45
N CYS A 83 24.12 -3.43 27.63
CA CYS A 83 24.28 -4.15 28.89
C CYS A 83 22.94 -4.27 29.61
N LYS A 84 22.59 -5.49 30.05
CA LYS A 84 21.44 -5.66 30.93
C LYS A 84 21.84 -5.22 32.35
N GLY A 85 21.15 -4.20 32.85
CA GLY A 85 21.32 -3.70 34.19
C GLY A 85 20.46 -4.46 35.23
N ASP A 86 20.58 -4.06 36.48
CA ASP A 86 19.71 -4.53 37.57
C ASP A 86 18.27 -4.03 37.37
N LYS A 87 17.29 -4.72 37.96
CA LYS A 87 15.88 -4.30 38.03
C LYS A 87 15.22 -4.04 36.67
N ASP A 88 15.38 -4.95 35.71
CA ASP A 88 14.75 -4.84 34.38
C ASP A 88 15.09 -3.52 33.67
N THR A 89 16.36 -3.17 33.67
CA THR A 89 16.89 -2.04 32.86
C THR A 89 17.84 -2.53 31.79
N LEU A 90 17.90 -1.76 30.69
CA LEU A 90 18.86 -1.91 29.59
C LEU A 90 19.69 -0.63 29.52
N ALA A 91 20.99 -0.79 29.54
CA ALA A 91 21.93 0.28 29.26
C ALA A 91 22.39 0.20 27.79
N LEU A 92 22.38 1.32 27.12
CA LEU A 92 22.90 1.49 25.75
C LEU A 92 23.98 2.55 25.80
N SER A 93 25.19 2.23 25.34
CA SER A 93 26.30 3.18 25.28
C SER A 93 27.01 3.15 23.94
N SER A 94 27.54 4.30 23.56
CA SER A 94 28.40 4.47 22.39
C SER A 94 29.23 5.72 22.57
N ASP A 95 30.55 5.60 22.41
CA ASP A 95 31.52 6.68 22.69
C ASP A 95 31.29 7.33 24.07
N HIS A 96 30.84 8.58 24.07
CA HIS A 96 30.58 9.37 25.28
C HIS A 96 29.09 9.51 25.65
N ALA A 97 28.19 8.83 24.93
CA ALA A 97 26.76 8.87 25.18
C ALA A 97 26.24 7.57 25.83
N TYR A 98 25.30 7.74 26.74
CA TYR A 98 24.74 6.66 27.55
C TYR A 98 23.25 6.85 27.77
N TYR A 99 22.49 5.78 27.61
CA TYR A 99 21.09 5.70 27.97
C TYR A 99 20.86 4.54 28.94
N GLN A 100 19.97 4.73 29.90
CA GLN A 100 19.43 3.64 30.72
C GLN A 100 17.92 3.69 30.65
N VAL A 101 17.30 2.57 30.29
CA VAL A 101 15.86 2.49 30.04
C VAL A 101 15.27 1.23 30.67
N ALA A 102 14.04 1.36 31.18
CA ALA A 102 13.30 0.20 31.68
C ALA A 102 12.92 -0.73 30.53
N VAL A 103 13.07 -2.02 30.74
CA VAL A 103 12.63 -3.10 29.85
C VAL A 103 11.66 -4.02 30.58
N THR A 104 10.87 -4.75 29.85
CA THR A 104 9.95 -5.73 30.42
C THR A 104 10.38 -7.15 30.06
N SER A 105 9.92 -8.14 30.85
CA SER A 105 10.18 -9.52 30.51
C SER A 105 9.58 -9.88 29.14
N GLY A 106 10.37 -10.47 28.26
CA GLY A 106 9.91 -10.96 26.96
C GLY A 106 8.90 -12.10 27.03
N LYS A 107 8.64 -12.66 28.23
CA LYS A 107 7.69 -13.78 28.43
C LYS A 107 6.25 -13.43 28.06
N GLY A 108 5.84 -12.17 28.24
CA GLY A 108 4.49 -11.69 27.89
C GLY A 108 4.31 -11.29 26.43
N PHE A 109 5.37 -11.29 25.64
CA PHE A 109 5.28 -10.93 24.22
C PHE A 109 4.66 -12.07 23.41
N PRO A 110 3.67 -11.81 22.53
CA PRO A 110 3.05 -12.86 21.72
C PRO A 110 4.08 -13.42 20.73
N ARG A 111 4.47 -14.65 20.95
CA ARG A 111 5.39 -15.36 20.06
C ARG A 111 4.61 -15.89 18.86
N MET A 112 4.64 -15.14 17.78
CA MET A 112 4.10 -15.58 16.49
C MET A 112 5.18 -16.40 15.78
N ASN A 113 4.88 -17.67 15.55
CA ASN A 113 5.77 -18.49 14.74
C ASN A 113 5.76 -17.96 13.29
N ILE A 114 6.94 -17.75 12.73
CA ILE A 114 7.11 -17.51 11.28
C ILE A 114 7.56 -18.85 10.68
N PRO A 115 6.63 -19.61 10.08
CA PRO A 115 6.99 -20.89 9.48
C PRO A 115 7.86 -20.64 8.25
N ILE A 116 8.79 -21.52 7.95
CA ILE A 116 9.55 -21.48 6.69
C ILE A 116 8.81 -22.33 5.68
N PRO A 117 8.23 -21.71 4.62
CA PRO A 117 7.51 -22.45 3.60
C PRO A 117 8.42 -23.35 2.76
N GLU A 118 7.89 -24.48 2.31
CA GLU A 118 8.49 -25.25 1.23
C GLU A 118 8.14 -24.63 -0.13
N GLY A 119 9.01 -24.80 -1.14
CA GLY A 119 8.72 -24.37 -2.52
C GLY A 119 8.61 -22.85 -2.70
N MET A 120 9.49 -22.07 -2.04
CA MET A 120 9.49 -20.62 -2.17
C MET A 120 9.86 -20.15 -3.58
N VAL A 121 9.19 -19.11 -4.06
CA VAL A 121 9.51 -18.41 -5.31
C VAL A 121 10.24 -17.09 -5.01
N LYS A 122 11.02 -16.61 -5.98
CA LYS A 122 11.68 -15.30 -5.88
C LYS A 122 10.74 -14.19 -6.30
N LEU A 123 10.73 -13.09 -5.55
CA LEU A 123 9.92 -11.91 -5.81
C LEU A 123 10.74 -10.64 -5.58
N SER A 124 10.75 -9.76 -6.57
CA SER A 124 11.35 -8.42 -6.50
C SER A 124 10.30 -7.33 -6.75
N GLY A 125 10.69 -6.05 -6.56
CA GLY A 125 9.83 -4.90 -6.87
C GLY A 125 8.55 -4.78 -6.03
N VAL A 126 8.56 -5.26 -4.79
CA VAL A 126 7.39 -5.23 -3.89
C VAL A 126 6.81 -3.83 -3.72
N PRO A 127 7.60 -2.75 -3.45
CA PRO A 127 7.02 -1.42 -3.27
C PRO A 127 6.26 -0.91 -4.49
N SER A 128 6.79 -1.12 -5.70
CA SER A 128 6.12 -0.74 -6.95
C SER A 128 4.82 -1.50 -7.16
N MET A 129 4.85 -2.81 -6.96
CA MET A 129 3.68 -3.67 -7.11
C MET A 129 2.55 -3.24 -6.15
N VAL A 130 2.87 -3.05 -4.87
CA VAL A 130 1.91 -2.64 -3.85
C VAL A 130 1.33 -1.27 -4.18
N ARG A 131 2.17 -0.30 -4.54
CA ARG A 131 1.73 1.04 -4.92
C ARG A 131 0.75 1.03 -6.09
N ARG A 132 0.93 0.10 -7.06
CA ARG A 132 0.07 -0.02 -8.24
C ARG A 132 -1.26 -0.74 -7.98
N ALA A 133 -1.37 -1.56 -6.93
CA ALA A 133 -2.53 -2.40 -6.69
C ALA A 133 -3.33 -2.04 -5.43
N ALA A 134 -2.67 -1.70 -4.33
CA ALA A 134 -3.31 -1.55 -3.02
C ALA A 134 -4.29 -0.38 -2.95
N PHE A 135 -4.05 0.70 -3.72
CA PHE A 135 -4.92 1.89 -3.71
C PHE A 135 -6.36 1.61 -4.16
N ALA A 136 -6.57 0.55 -4.94
CA ALA A 136 -7.89 0.17 -5.43
C ALA A 136 -8.68 -0.73 -4.47
N THR A 137 -8.15 -1.03 -3.30
CA THR A 137 -8.88 -1.78 -2.26
C THR A 137 -9.70 -0.84 -1.36
N ASP A 138 -10.70 -1.40 -0.67
CA ASP A 138 -11.47 -0.69 0.35
C ASP A 138 -11.14 -1.24 1.75
N PRO A 139 -10.20 -0.63 2.48
CA PRO A 139 -9.74 -1.13 3.78
C PRO A 139 -10.83 -1.16 4.86
N ASN A 140 -11.90 -0.41 4.68
CA ASN A 140 -13.00 -0.28 5.64
C ASN A 140 -14.23 -1.11 5.27
N ASN A 141 -14.22 -1.87 4.18
CA ASN A 141 -15.37 -2.64 3.73
C ASN A 141 -15.71 -3.76 4.72
N SER A 142 -16.80 -3.61 5.46
CA SER A 142 -17.29 -4.62 6.40
C SER A 142 -18.20 -5.65 5.74
N ASN A 143 -18.89 -5.28 4.65
CA ASN A 143 -19.87 -6.13 3.98
C ASN A 143 -19.18 -7.17 3.08
N MET A 144 -18.09 -6.77 2.45
CA MET A 144 -17.30 -7.63 1.56
C MET A 144 -15.82 -7.58 1.98
N PRO A 145 -15.44 -8.32 3.04
CA PRO A 145 -14.09 -8.20 3.63
C PRO A 145 -12.95 -8.52 2.65
N LEU A 146 -13.21 -9.32 1.60
CA LEU A 146 -12.21 -9.64 0.58
C LEU A 146 -11.81 -8.43 -0.27
N LEU A 147 -12.65 -7.40 -0.38
CA LEU A 147 -12.29 -6.14 -1.04
C LEU A 147 -11.25 -5.31 -0.28
N ARG A 148 -10.91 -5.71 0.96
CA ARG A 148 -9.76 -5.16 1.70
C ARG A 148 -8.43 -5.73 1.23
N CYS A 149 -8.47 -6.80 0.42
CA CYS A 149 -7.29 -7.56 0.03
C CYS A 149 -6.81 -7.18 -1.36
N VAL A 150 -5.50 -7.27 -1.52
CA VAL A 150 -4.89 -7.47 -2.83
C VAL A 150 -4.85 -8.97 -3.10
N ASN A 151 -5.32 -9.35 -4.28
CA ASN A 151 -5.24 -10.70 -4.78
C ASN A 151 -3.92 -10.85 -5.57
N LEU A 152 -2.94 -11.53 -4.97
CA LEU A 152 -1.68 -11.86 -5.63
C LEU A 152 -1.83 -13.20 -6.35
N ARG A 153 -1.61 -13.21 -7.66
CA ARG A 153 -1.71 -14.41 -8.50
C ARG A 153 -0.36 -14.69 -9.15
N LEU A 154 0.16 -15.85 -8.89
CA LEU A 154 1.28 -16.41 -9.63
C LEU A 154 0.71 -17.08 -10.89
N THR A 155 1.19 -16.66 -12.05
CA THR A 155 0.79 -17.21 -13.35
C THR A 155 2.02 -17.66 -14.12
N SER A 156 1.84 -18.33 -15.25
CA SER A 156 2.94 -18.67 -16.16
C SER A 156 3.71 -17.43 -16.65
N ASP A 157 3.04 -16.27 -16.72
CA ASP A 157 3.60 -15.02 -17.24
C ASP A 157 4.21 -14.12 -16.15
N GLY A 158 4.25 -14.60 -14.90
CA GLY A 158 4.75 -13.87 -13.73
C GLY A 158 3.67 -13.53 -12.72
N LEU A 159 4.04 -12.71 -11.73
CA LEU A 159 3.15 -12.24 -10.68
C LEU A 159 2.18 -11.19 -11.21
N ARG A 160 0.93 -11.30 -10.79
CA ARG A 160 -0.12 -10.29 -11.00
C ARG A 160 -0.74 -9.89 -9.67
N ALA A 161 -0.83 -8.58 -9.42
CA ALA A 161 -1.49 -8.03 -8.24
C ALA A 161 -2.80 -7.37 -8.65
N VAL A 162 -3.91 -7.77 -8.04
CA VAL A 162 -5.25 -7.28 -8.36
C VAL A 162 -5.90 -6.70 -7.12
N GLY A 163 -6.40 -5.47 -7.23
CA GLY A 163 -7.18 -4.77 -6.21
C GLY A 163 -8.55 -4.36 -6.73
N SER A 164 -9.56 -4.34 -5.86
CA SER A 164 -10.89 -3.80 -6.18
C SER A 164 -11.58 -3.29 -4.91
N ASP A 165 -12.33 -2.19 -5.05
CA ASP A 165 -13.24 -1.67 -4.02
C ASP A 165 -14.73 -1.89 -4.38
N GLY A 166 -15.01 -2.67 -5.44
CA GLY A 166 -16.35 -2.89 -5.98
C GLY A 166 -16.82 -1.84 -6.99
N VAL A 167 -16.10 -0.72 -7.14
CA VAL A 167 -16.37 0.38 -8.08
C VAL A 167 -15.23 0.53 -9.08
N CYS A 168 -14.02 0.28 -8.65
CA CYS A 168 -12.85 0.20 -9.52
C CYS A 168 -12.14 -1.14 -9.39
N ILE A 169 -11.39 -1.48 -10.42
CA ILE A 169 -10.51 -2.65 -10.49
C ILE A 169 -9.16 -2.18 -11.01
N VAL A 170 -8.10 -2.67 -10.41
CA VAL A 170 -6.76 -2.58 -10.96
C VAL A 170 -6.16 -3.97 -11.10
N SER A 171 -5.45 -4.21 -12.19
CA SER A 171 -4.62 -5.39 -12.40
C SER A 171 -3.23 -4.93 -12.79
N ALA A 172 -2.25 -5.10 -11.90
CA ALA A 172 -0.87 -4.69 -12.12
C ALA A 172 0.03 -5.92 -12.30
N LYS A 173 0.91 -5.88 -13.29
CA LYS A 173 1.98 -6.86 -13.47
C LYS A 173 3.06 -6.60 -12.42
N GLY A 174 3.51 -7.66 -11.78
CA GLY A 174 4.64 -7.67 -10.85
C GLY A 174 5.88 -8.28 -11.50
N ASP A 175 6.65 -9.02 -10.70
CA ASP A 175 7.85 -9.69 -11.15
C ASP A 175 7.54 -10.78 -12.18
N LYS A 176 8.11 -10.67 -13.39
CA LYS A 176 7.94 -11.65 -14.47
C LYS A 176 8.61 -13.01 -14.16
N GLN A 177 9.58 -13.04 -13.26
CA GLN A 177 10.28 -14.27 -12.88
C GLN A 177 9.55 -15.03 -11.76
N CYS A 178 8.62 -14.37 -11.08
CA CYS A 178 7.82 -14.95 -10.01
C CYS A 178 6.61 -15.70 -10.60
N THR A 179 6.86 -16.91 -11.11
CA THR A 179 5.85 -17.73 -11.79
C THR A 179 5.30 -18.84 -10.90
N GLY A 180 4.11 -19.34 -11.21
CA GLY A 180 3.47 -20.44 -10.49
C GLY A 180 2.00 -20.57 -10.85
N ASP A 181 1.28 -21.35 -10.06
CA ASP A 181 -0.19 -21.50 -10.15
C ASP A 181 -0.77 -21.42 -8.74
N GLN A 182 -0.61 -20.26 -8.11
CA GLN A 182 -1.06 -20.01 -6.75
C GLN A 182 -1.71 -18.63 -6.64
N THR A 183 -2.66 -18.53 -5.72
CA THR A 183 -3.38 -17.28 -5.47
C THR A 183 -3.42 -17.00 -3.98
N PHE A 184 -3.09 -15.76 -3.61
CA PHE A 184 -3.05 -15.32 -2.22
C PHE A 184 -3.91 -14.07 -2.04
N LEU A 185 -4.79 -14.11 -1.04
CA LEU A 185 -5.57 -12.94 -0.62
C LEU A 185 -4.91 -12.34 0.62
N ILE A 186 -4.22 -11.24 0.43
CA ILE A 186 -3.49 -10.57 1.50
C ILE A 186 -4.10 -9.19 1.75
N PRO A 187 -4.45 -8.83 3.01
CA PRO A 187 -4.93 -7.49 3.32
C PRO A 187 -3.97 -6.41 2.80
N ALA A 188 -4.49 -5.43 2.08
CA ALA A 188 -3.68 -4.37 1.47
C ALA A 188 -2.80 -3.65 2.49
N ALA A 189 -3.35 -3.37 3.69
CA ALA A 189 -2.60 -2.75 4.78
C ALA A 189 -1.36 -3.56 5.22
N ASN A 190 -1.40 -4.90 5.11
CA ASN A 190 -0.27 -5.75 5.45
C ASN A 190 0.82 -5.68 4.37
N LEU A 191 0.44 -5.64 3.09
CA LEU A 191 1.38 -5.42 1.98
C LEU A 191 1.99 -4.02 2.01
N GLU A 192 1.20 -3.00 2.33
CA GLU A 192 1.68 -1.62 2.46
C GLU A 192 2.74 -1.50 3.57
N LYS A 193 2.56 -2.22 4.69
CA LYS A 193 3.59 -2.30 5.74
C LYS A 193 4.87 -2.93 5.20
N LEU A 194 4.79 -4.06 4.50
CA LEU A 194 5.97 -4.66 3.88
C LEU A 194 6.65 -3.69 2.91
N ALA A 195 5.88 -3.01 2.05
CA ALA A 195 6.41 -2.05 1.09
C ALA A 195 7.14 -0.86 1.74
N GLN A 196 6.72 -0.45 2.94
CA GLN A 196 7.41 0.59 3.72
C GLN A 196 8.72 0.11 4.36
N LEU A 197 8.86 -1.20 4.59
CA LEU A 197 10.02 -1.82 5.24
C LEU A 197 11.11 -2.27 4.26
N CYS A 198 10.85 -2.26 2.95
CA CYS A 198 11.75 -2.75 1.93
C CYS A 198 12.03 -1.71 0.84
N GLU A 199 13.08 -1.96 0.05
CA GLU A 199 13.48 -1.15 -1.09
C GLU A 199 13.08 -1.85 -2.42
N GLU A 200 13.00 -1.09 -3.51
CA GLU A 200 12.65 -1.65 -4.84
C GLU A 200 13.62 -2.76 -5.30
N LYS A 201 14.88 -2.66 -4.92
CA LYS A 201 15.91 -3.65 -5.26
C LYS A 201 15.88 -4.92 -4.42
N ASP A 202 15.10 -4.92 -3.32
CA ASP A 202 15.02 -6.09 -2.45
C ASP A 202 14.38 -7.27 -3.17
N THR A 203 15.02 -8.43 -3.06
CA THR A 203 14.48 -9.70 -3.55
C THR A 203 14.19 -10.62 -2.38
N PHE A 204 12.98 -11.13 -2.34
CA PHE A 204 12.51 -12.04 -1.30
C PHE A 204 12.34 -13.45 -1.84
N SER A 205 12.55 -14.44 -1.00
CA SER A 205 11.95 -15.77 -1.16
C SER A 205 10.57 -15.71 -0.52
N VAL A 206 9.53 -16.06 -1.27
CA VAL A 206 8.13 -15.94 -0.85
C VAL A 206 7.44 -17.29 -0.93
N GLY A 207 6.70 -17.64 0.08
CA GLY A 207 5.94 -18.87 0.13
C GLY A 207 4.82 -18.81 1.17
N MET A 208 3.93 -19.77 1.14
CA MET A 208 2.81 -19.86 2.07
C MET A 208 3.03 -21.02 3.05
N ALA A 209 2.86 -20.75 4.33
CA ALA A 209 2.76 -21.76 5.37
C ALA A 209 1.82 -21.27 6.49
N ASP A 210 1.08 -22.16 7.14
CA ASP A 210 0.20 -21.88 8.28
C ASP A 210 -0.76 -20.67 8.05
N ARG A 211 -1.32 -20.56 6.85
CA ARG A 211 -2.20 -19.44 6.44
C ARG A 211 -1.52 -18.06 6.49
N GLN A 212 -0.20 -18.04 6.39
CA GLN A 212 0.60 -16.83 6.30
C GLN A 212 1.36 -16.82 4.98
N LEU A 213 1.47 -15.66 4.35
CA LEU A 213 2.43 -15.42 3.29
C LEU A 213 3.72 -14.91 3.92
N VAL A 214 4.80 -15.62 3.70
CA VAL A 214 6.10 -15.37 4.33
C VAL A 214 7.07 -14.85 3.29
N PHE A 215 7.72 -13.74 3.59
CA PHE A 215 8.74 -13.09 2.78
C PHE A 215 10.07 -13.19 3.53
N VAL A 216 11.06 -13.81 2.92
CA VAL A 216 12.38 -14.05 3.52
C VAL A 216 13.48 -13.48 2.65
N LYS A 217 14.38 -12.73 3.27
CA LYS A 217 15.70 -12.40 2.75
C LYS A 217 16.71 -12.46 3.90
N GLU A 218 18.00 -12.36 3.60
CA GLU A 218 19.04 -12.42 4.62
C GLU A 218 18.77 -11.45 5.78
N GLY A 219 18.74 -11.98 7.00
CA GLY A 219 18.50 -11.21 8.21
C GLY A 219 17.10 -10.57 8.31
N PHE A 220 16.13 -11.00 7.49
CA PHE A 220 14.81 -10.40 7.47
C PHE A 220 13.75 -11.46 7.14
N GLN A 221 12.75 -11.58 8.00
CA GLN A 221 11.57 -12.42 7.81
C GLN A 221 10.31 -11.59 8.10
N PHE A 222 9.37 -11.61 7.17
CA PHE A 222 8.09 -10.93 7.33
C PHE A 222 6.98 -11.93 7.01
N ALA A 223 6.07 -12.11 7.95
CA ALA A 223 4.90 -12.98 7.76
C ALA A 223 3.62 -12.16 7.86
N ALA A 224 2.69 -12.38 6.95
CA ALA A 224 1.40 -11.73 6.92
C ALA A 224 0.27 -12.75 6.84
N ARG A 225 -0.76 -12.60 7.67
CA ARG A 225 -1.96 -13.43 7.60
C ARG A 225 -2.69 -13.25 6.29
N LEU A 226 -3.14 -14.38 5.74
CA LEU A 226 -3.95 -14.44 4.53
C LEU A 226 -5.45 -14.48 4.88
N MET A 227 -6.25 -13.89 4.03
CA MET A 227 -7.70 -14.05 4.06
C MET A 227 -8.11 -15.27 3.23
N HIS A 228 -9.21 -15.91 3.61
CA HIS A 228 -9.81 -17.02 2.87
C HIS A 228 -11.09 -16.57 2.16
N GLY A 229 -11.30 -17.09 0.98
CA GLY A 229 -12.53 -16.88 0.21
C GLY A 229 -12.27 -16.82 -1.30
N SER A 230 -13.34 -16.69 -2.06
CA SER A 230 -13.27 -16.48 -3.51
C SER A 230 -13.27 -14.98 -3.80
N TYR A 231 -12.20 -14.49 -4.42
CA TYR A 231 -12.14 -13.10 -4.88
C TYR A 231 -13.06 -12.87 -6.07
N VAL A 232 -13.44 -11.63 -6.30
CA VAL A 232 -14.25 -11.25 -7.48
C VAL A 232 -13.55 -11.70 -8.76
N ASP A 233 -14.30 -12.25 -9.72
CA ASP A 233 -13.75 -12.61 -11.03
C ASP A 233 -13.47 -11.36 -11.87
N THR A 234 -12.32 -10.77 -11.57
CA THR A 234 -11.84 -9.57 -12.25
C THR A 234 -11.33 -9.84 -13.64
N ASP A 235 -10.90 -11.08 -13.94
CA ASP A 235 -10.33 -11.40 -15.25
C ASP A 235 -11.42 -11.45 -16.31
N SER A 236 -12.57 -12.07 -16.01
CA SER A 236 -13.74 -12.06 -16.91
C SER A 236 -14.26 -10.63 -17.13
N LEU A 237 -14.27 -9.80 -16.10
CA LEU A 237 -14.67 -8.38 -16.22
C LEU A 237 -13.71 -7.59 -17.11
N ILE A 238 -12.41 -7.76 -16.94
CA ILE A 238 -11.38 -7.08 -17.74
C ILE A 238 -11.43 -7.58 -19.20
N ALA A 239 -11.47 -8.90 -19.39
CA ALA A 239 -11.50 -9.50 -20.74
C ALA A 239 -12.78 -9.17 -21.52
N GLY A 240 -13.92 -9.05 -20.83
CA GLY A 240 -15.20 -8.66 -21.43
C GLY A 240 -15.31 -7.16 -21.74
N THR A 241 -14.34 -6.33 -21.32
CA THR A 241 -14.38 -4.89 -21.51
C THR A 241 -13.92 -4.51 -22.93
N GLN A 242 -14.83 -3.95 -23.74
CA GLN A 242 -14.57 -3.42 -25.07
C GLN A 242 -14.73 -1.91 -25.04
N ASN A 243 -13.66 -1.17 -25.43
CA ASN A 243 -13.69 0.28 -25.53
C ASN A 243 -14.40 0.75 -26.80
N THR A 244 -15.26 1.74 -26.68
CA THR A 244 -15.89 2.46 -27.78
C THR A 244 -14.85 3.31 -28.53
N PHE A 245 -13.96 3.93 -27.78
CA PHE A 245 -12.81 4.65 -28.29
C PHE A 245 -11.66 4.61 -27.29
N THR A 246 -10.45 4.88 -27.76
CA THR A 246 -9.27 5.05 -26.93
C THR A 246 -8.44 6.24 -27.37
N VAL A 247 -7.76 6.88 -26.43
CA VAL A 247 -6.83 7.99 -26.65
C VAL A 247 -5.55 7.78 -25.87
N LEU A 248 -4.43 8.30 -26.36
CA LEU A 248 -3.18 8.40 -25.61
C LEU A 248 -3.08 9.72 -24.87
N SER A 249 -2.54 9.68 -23.67
CA SER A 249 -2.21 10.85 -22.86
C SER A 249 -0.97 10.56 -22.01
N ASP A 250 -0.34 11.60 -21.48
CA ASP A 250 0.64 11.46 -20.40
C ASP A 250 -0.05 11.44 -19.04
N SER A 251 0.31 10.48 -18.18
CA SER A 251 -0.35 10.29 -16.87
C SER A 251 -0.16 11.49 -15.95
N GLU A 252 1.01 12.13 -15.98
CA GLU A 252 1.30 13.28 -15.13
C GLU A 252 0.58 14.55 -15.61
N GLU A 253 0.49 14.76 -16.94
CA GLU A 253 -0.28 15.84 -17.52
C GLU A 253 -1.77 15.69 -17.20
N LEU A 254 -2.31 14.47 -17.36
CA LEU A 254 -3.71 14.16 -16.99
C LEU A 254 -3.96 14.38 -15.50
N ARG A 255 -3.03 13.97 -14.64
CA ARG A 255 -3.11 14.19 -13.19
C ARG A 255 -3.10 15.67 -12.83
N ARG A 256 -2.20 16.48 -13.40
CA ARG A 256 -2.16 17.94 -13.20
C ARG A 256 -3.43 18.61 -13.69
N THR A 257 -3.93 18.21 -14.84
CA THR A 257 -5.19 18.73 -15.41
C THR A 257 -6.37 18.40 -14.47
N LEU A 258 -6.42 17.17 -13.92
CA LEU A 258 -7.42 16.79 -12.93
C LEU A 258 -7.33 17.66 -11.68
N GLN A 259 -6.14 17.86 -11.13
CA GLN A 259 -5.92 18.70 -9.94
C GLN A 259 -6.34 20.16 -10.22
N THR A 260 -6.03 20.71 -11.38
CA THR A 260 -6.46 22.05 -11.77
C THR A 260 -7.99 22.13 -11.88
N ALA A 261 -8.62 21.13 -12.51
CA ALA A 261 -10.07 21.08 -12.66
C ALA A 261 -10.81 20.89 -11.34
N THR A 262 -10.18 20.32 -10.31
CA THR A 262 -10.80 20.04 -9.02
C THR A 262 -10.49 21.08 -7.94
N ALA A 263 -9.54 21.98 -8.20
CA ALA A 263 -9.03 22.94 -7.19
C ALA A 263 -10.11 23.85 -6.57
N ALA A 264 -11.16 24.21 -7.34
CA ALA A 264 -12.26 25.05 -6.88
C ALA A 264 -13.53 24.25 -6.49
N CYS A 265 -13.46 22.91 -6.51
CA CYS A 265 -14.62 22.04 -6.32
C CYS A 265 -14.36 21.05 -5.19
N MET A 266 -15.26 21.02 -4.21
CA MET A 266 -15.20 20.04 -3.11
C MET A 266 -16.01 18.76 -3.40
N ASP A 267 -16.68 18.69 -4.55
CA ASP A 267 -17.40 17.47 -4.96
C ASP A 267 -16.43 16.43 -5.52
N ASN A 268 -16.57 15.17 -5.09
CA ASN A 268 -15.77 14.04 -5.56
C ASN A 268 -16.24 13.56 -6.96
N ARG A 269 -16.56 14.49 -7.88
CA ARG A 269 -17.04 14.18 -9.22
C ARG A 269 -16.34 15.05 -10.24
N THR A 270 -15.93 14.42 -11.35
CA THR A 270 -15.43 15.12 -12.54
C THR A 270 -16.11 14.59 -13.79
N ILE A 271 -16.43 15.48 -14.71
CA ILE A 271 -16.92 15.12 -16.05
C ILE A 271 -15.74 15.19 -17.00
N LEU A 272 -15.44 14.09 -17.64
CA LEU A 272 -14.51 13.98 -18.75
C LEU A 272 -15.30 14.23 -20.04
N HIS A 273 -15.07 15.37 -20.67
CA HIS A 273 -15.66 15.75 -21.94
C HIS A 273 -14.65 15.53 -23.05
N PHE A 274 -14.96 14.61 -23.96
CA PHE A 274 -14.15 14.31 -25.14
C PHE A 274 -14.72 15.00 -26.36
N ASP A 275 -13.84 15.66 -27.11
CA ASP A 275 -14.14 16.31 -28.41
C ASP A 275 -12.93 16.14 -29.33
N GLY A 276 -12.90 15.02 -30.05
CA GLY A 276 -11.80 14.65 -30.92
C GLY A 276 -10.47 14.50 -30.16
N ASN A 277 -9.54 15.40 -30.42
CA ASN A 277 -8.22 15.40 -29.78
C ASN A 277 -8.16 16.22 -28.47
N ARG A 278 -9.29 16.72 -27.99
CA ARG A 278 -9.39 17.53 -26.78
C ARG A 278 -10.12 16.78 -25.69
N LEU A 279 -9.50 16.67 -24.51
CA LEU A 279 -10.12 16.21 -23.29
C LEU A 279 -10.26 17.40 -22.34
N THR A 280 -11.49 17.71 -21.93
CA THR A 280 -11.79 18.74 -20.93
C THR A 280 -12.34 18.09 -19.68
N LEU A 281 -11.71 18.32 -18.53
CA LEU A 281 -12.19 17.91 -17.21
C LEU A 281 -13.00 19.05 -16.60
N ARG A 282 -14.25 18.77 -16.22
CA ARG A 282 -15.17 19.76 -15.64
C ARG A 282 -15.59 19.30 -14.24
N CYS A 283 -15.49 20.21 -13.29
CA CYS A 283 -15.96 19.99 -11.93
C CYS A 283 -16.92 21.11 -11.54
N THR A 284 -18.00 20.76 -10.87
CA THR A 284 -19.00 21.71 -10.37
C THR A 284 -19.36 21.33 -8.94
N GLY A 285 -19.18 22.23 -8.01
CA GLY A 285 -19.54 22.08 -6.60
C GLY A 285 -20.38 23.25 -6.11
N GLU A 286 -20.73 23.25 -4.83
CA GLU A 286 -21.55 24.31 -4.21
C GLU A 286 -20.87 25.68 -4.22
N VAL A 287 -19.53 25.71 -4.13
CA VAL A 287 -18.72 26.92 -4.03
C VAL A 287 -18.43 27.52 -5.40
N GLY A 288 -18.30 26.67 -6.43
CA GLY A 288 -17.95 27.13 -7.77
C GLY A 288 -17.87 26.01 -8.78
N SER A 289 -17.43 26.38 -9.98
CA SER A 289 -17.12 25.45 -11.06
C SER A 289 -15.76 25.77 -11.64
N SER A 290 -15.06 24.75 -12.08
CA SER A 290 -13.79 24.89 -12.76
C SER A 290 -13.67 23.88 -13.90
N ASN A 291 -12.83 24.18 -14.85
CA ASN A 291 -12.48 23.27 -15.92
C ASN A 291 -10.99 23.42 -16.27
N ALA A 292 -10.43 22.34 -16.77
CA ALA A 292 -9.09 22.34 -17.36
C ALA A 292 -9.09 21.39 -18.56
N ALA A 293 -8.28 21.63 -19.55
CA ALA A 293 -8.22 20.82 -20.74
C ALA A 293 -6.79 20.46 -21.12
N LEU A 294 -6.65 19.32 -21.77
CA LEU A 294 -5.40 18.84 -22.36
C LEU A 294 -5.66 18.27 -23.74
N THR A 295 -4.60 18.17 -24.54
CA THR A 295 -4.62 17.50 -25.83
C THR A 295 -4.37 16.02 -25.65
N VAL A 296 -5.16 15.18 -26.32
CA VAL A 296 -5.02 13.73 -26.35
C VAL A 296 -4.86 13.26 -27.81
N ILE A 297 -4.27 12.10 -27.99
CA ILE A 297 -4.06 11.52 -29.32
C ILE A 297 -5.08 10.39 -29.52
N PRO A 298 -6.09 10.54 -30.38
CA PRO A 298 -7.01 9.46 -30.71
C PRO A 298 -6.30 8.25 -31.30
N LEU A 299 -6.62 7.04 -30.78
CA LEU A 299 -6.07 5.77 -31.27
C LEU A 299 -7.12 4.94 -32.01
N THR A 300 -8.28 4.75 -31.38
CA THR A 300 -9.38 3.96 -31.94
C THR A 300 -10.70 4.66 -31.70
N GLY A 301 -11.67 4.45 -32.60
CA GLY A 301 -13.00 5.05 -32.51
C GLY A 301 -12.99 6.58 -32.67
N GLN A 302 -14.11 7.21 -32.30
CA GLN A 302 -14.23 8.66 -32.28
C GLN A 302 -14.44 9.14 -30.86
N PRO A 303 -13.45 9.81 -30.23
CA PRO A 303 -13.58 10.33 -28.88
C PRO A 303 -14.62 11.45 -28.83
N PHE A 304 -15.78 11.16 -28.23
CA PHE A 304 -16.87 12.14 -28.08
C PHE A 304 -17.76 11.81 -26.89
N GLY A 305 -18.22 12.82 -26.17
CA GLY A 305 -19.22 12.70 -25.12
C GLY A 305 -18.76 13.10 -23.72
N ASP A 306 -19.70 13.04 -22.79
CA ASP A 306 -19.52 13.40 -21.38
C ASP A 306 -19.62 12.14 -20.51
N TYR A 307 -18.62 11.94 -19.66
CA TYR A 307 -18.53 10.78 -18.76
C TYR A 307 -18.12 11.24 -17.37
N CYS A 308 -18.89 10.86 -16.33
CA CYS A 308 -18.67 11.32 -14.97
C CYS A 308 -17.98 10.23 -14.13
N PHE A 309 -16.91 10.60 -13.41
CA PHE A 309 -16.15 9.67 -12.58
C PHE A 309 -15.82 10.26 -11.21
N ALA A 310 -15.49 9.37 -10.25
CA ALA A 310 -15.03 9.77 -8.93
C ALA A 310 -13.57 10.26 -9.00
N VAL A 311 -13.35 11.48 -8.51
CA VAL A 311 -12.06 12.17 -8.54
C VAL A 311 -11.00 11.45 -7.71
N ASP A 312 -11.33 11.05 -6.48
CA ASP A 312 -10.41 10.42 -5.55
C ASP A 312 -9.83 9.11 -6.07
N ARG A 313 -10.62 8.32 -6.77
CA ARG A 313 -10.18 7.07 -7.40
C ARG A 313 -9.30 7.32 -8.61
N LEU A 314 -9.73 8.23 -9.47
CA LEU A 314 -8.95 8.60 -10.65
C LEU A 314 -7.59 9.22 -10.27
N GLU A 315 -7.56 10.07 -9.26
CA GLU A 315 -6.32 10.68 -8.77
C GLU A 315 -5.37 9.62 -8.20
N ARG A 316 -5.88 8.68 -7.38
CA ARG A 316 -5.07 7.57 -6.85
C ARG A 316 -4.51 6.69 -7.97
N CYS A 317 -5.32 6.39 -8.97
CA CYS A 317 -4.88 5.66 -10.15
C CYS A 317 -3.74 6.40 -10.89
N LEU A 318 -3.92 7.68 -11.20
CA LEU A 318 -2.94 8.48 -11.93
C LEU A 318 -1.62 8.69 -11.15
N ARG A 319 -1.65 8.64 -9.81
CA ARG A 319 -0.43 8.62 -8.99
C ARG A 319 0.32 7.30 -9.10
N ALA A 320 -0.39 6.19 -9.32
CA ALA A 320 0.19 4.85 -9.41
C ALA A 320 0.72 4.55 -10.82
N LEU A 321 0.09 5.10 -11.86
CA LEU A 321 0.51 4.97 -13.26
C LEU A 321 1.56 6.04 -13.59
N ARG A 322 2.49 5.69 -14.47
CA ARG A 322 3.55 6.61 -14.92
C ARG A 322 3.76 6.51 -16.42
N GLY A 323 4.10 7.65 -17.02
CA GLY A 323 4.38 7.76 -18.44
C GLY A 323 3.12 7.77 -19.29
N THR A 324 3.23 7.27 -20.50
CA THR A 324 2.12 7.22 -21.45
C THR A 324 1.03 6.25 -21.03
N VAL A 325 -0.21 6.71 -20.98
CA VAL A 325 -1.39 5.91 -20.68
C VAL A 325 -2.34 5.89 -21.86
N THR A 326 -2.92 4.73 -22.14
CA THR A 326 -4.08 4.62 -23.02
C THR A 326 -5.33 4.76 -22.16
N LEU A 327 -6.09 5.81 -22.39
CA LEU A 327 -7.36 6.08 -21.76
C LEU A 327 -8.47 5.68 -22.71
N GLY A 328 -9.46 4.93 -22.24
CA GLY A 328 -10.59 4.47 -23.03
C GLY A 328 -11.91 4.61 -22.30
N ILE A 329 -12.99 4.68 -23.07
CA ILE A 329 -14.35 4.55 -22.57
C ILE A 329 -14.94 3.28 -23.14
N ALA A 330 -15.34 2.37 -22.26
CA ALA A 330 -15.96 1.12 -22.63
C ALA A 330 -17.41 1.33 -23.13
N GLN A 331 -17.93 0.36 -23.88
CA GLN A 331 -19.34 0.35 -24.32
C GLN A 331 -20.35 0.46 -23.16
N THR A 332 -19.95 0.02 -21.97
CA THR A 332 -20.73 0.14 -20.73
C THR A 332 -20.60 1.50 -20.06
N GLY A 333 -19.82 2.43 -20.63
CA GLY A 333 -19.52 3.76 -20.06
C GLY A 333 -18.41 3.75 -19.01
N MET A 334 -17.79 2.60 -18.72
CA MET A 334 -16.67 2.52 -17.77
C MET A 334 -15.42 3.20 -18.35
N LEU A 335 -14.68 3.88 -17.48
CA LEU A 335 -13.34 4.38 -17.78
C LEU A 335 -12.33 3.25 -17.70
N THR A 336 -11.45 3.17 -18.69
CA THR A 336 -10.26 2.30 -18.65
C THR A 336 -9.01 3.14 -18.77
N LEU A 337 -7.98 2.78 -18.03
CA LEU A 337 -6.62 3.31 -18.16
C LEU A 337 -5.65 2.14 -18.23
N SER A 338 -4.77 2.12 -19.20
CA SER A 338 -3.79 1.05 -19.34
C SER A 338 -2.40 1.60 -19.67
N THR A 339 -1.42 0.94 -19.10
CA THR A 339 0.00 1.05 -19.41
C THR A 339 0.53 -0.33 -19.82
N GLU A 340 1.82 -0.46 -20.11
CA GLU A 340 2.43 -1.77 -20.33
C GLU A 340 2.27 -2.71 -19.13
N ASP A 341 2.33 -2.14 -17.89
CA ASP A 341 2.40 -2.91 -16.64
C ASP A 341 1.11 -2.94 -15.84
N ALA A 342 0.10 -2.15 -16.17
CA ALA A 342 -1.12 -2.09 -15.37
C ALA A 342 -2.35 -1.75 -16.21
N PHE A 343 -3.48 -2.32 -15.79
CA PHE A 343 -4.81 -2.01 -16.28
C PHE A 343 -5.68 -1.54 -15.11
N TYR A 344 -6.39 -0.45 -15.30
CA TYR A 344 -7.35 0.11 -14.37
C TYR A 344 -8.70 0.28 -15.04
N MET A 345 -9.77 0.04 -14.30
CA MET A 345 -11.15 0.24 -14.73
C MET A 345 -11.97 0.84 -13.61
N GLN A 346 -12.85 1.80 -13.94
CA GLN A 346 -13.75 2.47 -12.99
C GLN A 346 -15.14 2.59 -13.56
N THR A 347 -16.18 2.34 -12.74
CA THR A 347 -17.56 2.54 -13.12
C THR A 347 -17.90 4.02 -13.26
N GLN A 348 -18.74 4.34 -14.22
CA GLN A 348 -19.26 5.68 -14.45
C GLN A 348 -20.27 6.07 -13.34
N LEU A 349 -20.19 7.33 -12.88
CA LEU A 349 -21.19 7.93 -12.01
C LEU A 349 -22.31 8.54 -12.87
N ARG A 350 -23.52 8.60 -12.32
CA ARG A 350 -24.64 9.29 -12.98
C ARG A 350 -24.33 10.78 -13.09
N ILE A 351 -24.53 11.35 -14.28
CA ILE A 351 -24.49 12.79 -14.49
C ILE A 351 -25.78 13.37 -13.92
N THR A 352 -25.69 14.01 -12.75
CA THR A 352 -26.81 14.73 -12.16
C THR A 352 -26.80 16.16 -12.63
N ALA A 353 -27.92 16.65 -13.17
CA ALA A 353 -28.07 18.07 -13.48
C ALA A 353 -27.80 18.93 -12.22
N PRO A 354 -27.12 20.08 -12.36
CA PRO A 354 -26.92 20.99 -11.22
C PRO A 354 -28.26 21.32 -10.58
N LYS A 355 -28.39 21.16 -9.25
CA LYS A 355 -29.56 21.65 -8.53
C LYS A 355 -29.68 23.14 -8.79
N ALA A 356 -30.78 23.58 -9.41
CA ALA A 356 -31.05 24.98 -9.63
C ALA A 356 -31.01 25.71 -8.26
N LYS A 357 -30.15 26.72 -8.13
CA LYS A 357 -30.15 27.56 -6.92
C LYS A 357 -31.54 28.10 -6.70
N PRO A 358 -32.12 28.02 -5.49
CA PRO A 358 -33.38 28.67 -5.19
C PRO A 358 -33.19 30.14 -5.50
N ALA A 359 -34.08 30.69 -6.33
CA ALA A 359 -34.07 32.09 -6.72
C ALA A 359 -34.08 32.95 -5.42
N ARG A 360 -33.06 33.76 -5.22
CA ARG A 360 -33.02 34.75 -4.15
C ARG A 360 -34.25 35.63 -4.32
N LYS A 361 -35.25 35.46 -3.44
CA LYS A 361 -36.39 36.40 -3.34
C LYS A 361 -35.78 37.79 -3.10
N LYS A 362 -35.93 38.69 -4.10
CA LYS A 362 -35.64 40.12 -3.90
C LYS A 362 -36.52 40.58 -2.77
N ALA A 363 -35.92 40.99 -1.66
CA ALA A 363 -36.65 41.69 -0.63
C ALA A 363 -37.22 42.97 -1.25
N ALA A 364 -38.56 43.06 -1.33
CA ALA A 364 -39.22 44.27 -1.71
C ALA A 364 -38.91 45.34 -0.64
N LYS A 365 -38.25 46.41 -1.03
CA LYS A 365 -38.15 47.62 -0.22
C LYS A 365 -39.58 48.14 -0.09
N ALA A 366 -40.15 48.10 1.13
CA ALA A 366 -41.28 48.91 1.49
C ALA A 366 -40.79 50.34 1.66
N ALA A 367 -41.45 51.25 0.96
CA ALA A 367 -41.35 52.69 1.07
C ALA A 367 -41.96 53.19 2.40
#